data_cd436563b08d0ac18957e5656c2a0583
#
_entry.id   cd436563b08d0ac18957e5656c2a0583
#
_cell.length_a   1.000
_cell.length_b   1.000
_cell.length_c   1.000
_cell.angle_alpha   90.00
_cell.angle_beta   90.00
_cell.angle_gamma   90.00
#
_symmetry.space_group_name_H-M   'P 1'
#
loop_
_entity.id
_entity.type
_entity.pdbx_description
1 polymer ?
#
loop_
_entity_poly.entity_id
_entity_poly.type
_entity_poly.pdbx_seq_one_letter_code
_entity_poly.pdbx_strand_id
1 'polypeptide(L)'
;LLGDVRHDPFQSGGMETPSHDRVEPGAIHKANKGVLYIDEINTLDIRSQQKLMTAIQEGEFSITGQSERSSGAMVQTEPVPCDFIMVASGNMDAMENMHPALRSRIKGYGYEVYMDDTIDDTPEMRRKYARFVAQEVEKDGRLPHFTREAMEEIILEAQRRAGRKDHLTLELRNLGGLVRVAGDIARAEGKEHTERDDVLQAKGRSRSIEQQLADEYIERRKDYELTVAEGGAVGRVNGLAVMGQDSGIVLPVMAEIAPSQGPGQVIATGQLKEMAEEAVENVSAIIKKFSDQDISEKDIHIQFVQVGEGGVDGDSASITVATAVISALEDIPVEQNLAMTGSLSVRGDVLPVGGVTHKIEAAAKSGIDKIIIPKANEQDVMIEPEYREQVEIIPVSHISEVLDVALTGEPEKDSLVDRLKSITGRALETDVGAGGTSPSPQ
;
A
#
# COMPACT_ATOMS: atom_id res chain seq x y z
N LEU A 1 -4.46 9.02 31.64
CA LEU A 1 -4.40 10.32 30.96
C LEU A 1 -4.96 11.44 31.84
N LEU A 2 -6.17 11.29 32.40
CA LEU A 2 -6.99 12.32 33.01
C LEU A 2 -6.90 12.38 34.54
N GLY A 3 -6.16 11.49 35.19
CA GLY A 3 -6.15 11.32 36.63
C GLY A 3 -7.27 10.42 37.14
N ASP A 4 -7.14 10.00 38.39
CA ASP A 4 -8.10 9.16 39.08
C ASP A 4 -8.02 9.35 40.61
N VAL A 5 -8.99 8.80 41.33
CA VAL A 5 -8.94 8.69 42.80
C VAL A 5 -8.65 7.23 43.16
N ARG A 6 -7.49 6.96 43.75
CA ARG A 6 -7.09 5.59 44.08
C ARG A 6 -8.08 4.91 45.02
N HIS A 7 -8.30 3.63 44.76
CA HIS A 7 -8.99 2.74 45.67
C HIS A 7 -8.17 2.54 46.94
N ASP A 8 -8.79 2.55 48.14
CA ASP A 8 -8.12 2.25 49.39
C ASP A 8 -8.17 0.73 49.65
N PRO A 9 -7.06 -0.02 49.49
CA PRO A 9 -7.04 -1.47 49.70
C PRO A 9 -7.16 -1.88 51.16
N PHE A 10 -7.05 -0.93 52.10
CA PHE A 10 -7.02 -1.22 53.55
C PHE A 10 -8.33 -0.88 54.29
N GLN A 11 -9.49 -1.24 53.73
CA GLN A 11 -10.78 -1.10 54.44
C GLN A 11 -10.88 -1.95 55.73
N SER A 12 -9.89 -2.71 56.11
CA SER A 12 -9.89 -3.54 57.28
C SER A 12 -9.25 -2.83 58.48
N GLY A 13 -10.01 -1.95 59.16
CA GLY A 13 -9.53 -1.43 60.44
C GLY A 13 -9.95 -0.01 60.81
N GLY A 14 -10.87 0.61 60.13
CA GLY A 14 -11.60 1.74 60.73
C GLY A 14 -11.06 3.15 60.54
N MET A 15 -9.96 3.37 59.81
CA MET A 15 -9.54 4.70 59.35
C MET A 15 -9.33 4.69 57.84
N GLU A 16 -10.35 5.12 57.11
CA GLU A 16 -10.23 5.39 55.67
C GLU A 16 -9.33 6.61 55.42
N THR A 17 -8.39 6.48 54.48
CA THR A 17 -7.68 7.62 53.93
C THR A 17 -8.68 8.55 53.20
N PRO A 18 -8.76 9.85 53.54
CA PRO A 18 -9.69 10.77 52.90
C PRO A 18 -9.54 10.79 51.36
N SER A 19 -10.65 10.95 50.64
CA SER A 19 -10.63 10.89 49.16
C SER A 19 -9.68 11.92 48.53
N HIS A 20 -9.47 13.08 49.16
CA HIS A 20 -8.56 14.12 48.69
C HIS A 20 -7.07 13.72 48.77
N ASP A 21 -6.69 12.83 49.69
CA ASP A 21 -5.32 12.31 49.81
C ASP A 21 -5.03 11.18 48.83
N ARG A 22 -6.08 10.66 48.19
CA ARG A 22 -6.01 9.57 47.20
C ARG A 22 -6.06 10.03 45.75
N VAL A 23 -6.11 11.34 45.50
CA VAL A 23 -6.16 11.91 44.17
C VAL A 23 -4.83 11.74 43.45
N GLU A 24 -4.87 11.14 42.25
CA GLU A 24 -3.72 11.01 41.37
C GLU A 24 -3.86 11.90 40.14
N PRO A 25 -2.93 12.85 39.93
CA PRO A 25 -2.95 13.67 38.73
C PRO A 25 -2.63 12.83 37.49
N GLY A 26 -3.42 13.01 36.44
CA GLY A 26 -3.18 12.39 35.14
C GLY A 26 -2.04 13.05 34.37
N ALA A 27 -1.71 12.49 33.22
CA ALA A 27 -0.64 13.01 32.37
C ALA A 27 -0.88 14.47 31.94
N ILE A 28 -2.13 14.88 31.70
CA ILE A 28 -2.49 16.28 31.37
C ILE A 28 -2.11 17.26 32.49
N HIS A 29 -2.32 16.89 33.75
CA HIS A 29 -1.99 17.72 34.90
C HIS A 29 -0.47 17.75 35.17
N LYS A 30 0.21 16.60 34.99
CA LYS A 30 1.68 16.52 35.10
C LYS A 30 2.38 17.32 34.01
N ALA A 31 1.73 17.48 32.84
CA ALA A 31 2.25 18.29 31.74
C ALA A 31 2.01 19.80 31.89
N ASN A 32 1.34 20.24 32.96
CA ASN A 32 1.06 21.66 33.20
C ASN A 32 2.32 22.53 33.06
N LYS A 33 2.26 23.60 32.23
CA LYS A 33 3.39 24.45 31.85
C LYS A 33 4.55 23.74 31.15
N GLY A 34 4.29 22.56 30.58
CA GLY A 34 5.26 21.74 29.88
C GLY A 34 4.70 21.20 28.55
N VAL A 35 5.12 19.99 28.18
CA VAL A 35 4.73 19.32 26.94
C VAL A 35 4.04 18.00 27.27
N LEU A 36 2.87 17.78 26.68
CA LEU A 36 2.19 16.50 26.67
C LEU A 36 2.46 15.83 25.29
N TYR A 37 3.23 14.72 25.32
CA TYR A 37 3.42 13.90 24.12
C TYR A 37 2.45 12.72 24.15
N ILE A 38 1.71 12.54 23.06
CA ILE A 38 0.77 11.45 22.88
C ILE A 38 1.19 10.67 21.62
N ASP A 39 1.65 9.45 21.81
CA ASP A 39 1.91 8.53 20.71
C ASP A 39 0.62 7.81 20.32
N GLU A 40 0.40 7.60 19.04
CA GLU A 40 -0.80 6.97 18.48
C GLU A 40 -2.11 7.59 19.01
N ILE A 41 -2.26 8.90 18.87
CA ILE A 41 -3.43 9.67 19.36
C ILE A 41 -4.77 9.09 18.89
N ASN A 42 -4.79 8.44 17.74
CA ASN A 42 -5.94 7.75 17.15
C ASN A 42 -6.42 6.53 17.94
N THR A 43 -5.58 5.97 18.83
CA THR A 43 -5.94 4.83 19.69
C THR A 43 -6.70 5.24 20.96
N LEU A 44 -6.73 6.53 21.27
CA LEU A 44 -7.54 7.04 22.35
C LEU A 44 -9.03 6.85 22.04
N ASP A 45 -9.78 6.33 23.01
CA ASP A 45 -11.23 6.26 22.87
C ASP A 45 -11.87 7.66 22.71
N ILE A 46 -13.03 7.72 22.07
CA ILE A 46 -13.72 8.98 21.74
C ILE A 46 -13.98 9.85 22.97
N ARG A 47 -14.28 9.25 24.15
CA ARG A 47 -14.54 9.99 25.37
C ARG A 47 -13.25 10.63 25.90
N SER A 48 -12.13 9.92 25.83
CA SER A 48 -10.81 10.46 26.19
C SER A 48 -10.40 11.60 25.24
N GLN A 49 -10.66 11.48 23.95
CA GLN A 49 -10.43 12.55 22.98
C GLN A 49 -11.28 13.80 23.29
N GLN A 50 -12.56 13.63 23.64
CA GLN A 50 -13.44 14.74 24.02
C GLN A 50 -12.95 15.44 25.30
N LYS A 51 -12.55 14.70 26.32
CA LYS A 51 -12.03 15.27 27.58
C LYS A 51 -10.68 15.95 27.37
N LEU A 52 -9.81 15.39 26.52
CA LEU A 52 -8.55 16.03 26.12
C LEU A 52 -8.82 17.38 25.42
N MET A 53 -9.82 17.41 24.53
CA MET A 53 -10.25 18.63 23.87
C MET A 53 -10.72 19.70 24.88
N THR A 54 -11.47 19.33 25.91
CA THR A 54 -11.88 20.23 26.98
C THR A 54 -10.68 20.75 27.75
N ALA A 55 -9.74 19.87 28.15
CA ALA A 55 -8.51 20.24 28.84
C ALA A 55 -7.67 21.25 28.06
N ILE A 56 -7.50 21.04 26.75
CA ILE A 56 -6.78 21.97 25.85
C ILE A 56 -7.50 23.33 25.78
N GLN A 57 -8.82 23.33 25.80
CA GLN A 57 -9.63 24.53 25.63
C GLN A 57 -9.67 25.41 26.90
N GLU A 58 -9.86 24.76 28.05
CA GLU A 58 -10.06 25.45 29.33
C GLU A 58 -8.73 25.72 30.05
N GLY A 59 -7.67 24.98 29.75
CA GLY A 59 -6.38 25.05 30.45
C GLY A 59 -6.44 24.45 31.86
N GLU A 60 -7.57 23.87 32.25
CA GLU A 60 -7.81 23.23 33.55
C GLU A 60 -8.78 22.04 33.36
N PHE A 61 -8.68 21.06 34.21
CA PHE A 61 -9.54 19.87 34.16
C PHE A 61 -9.71 19.23 35.52
N SER A 62 -10.96 18.89 35.92
CA SER A 62 -11.24 18.23 37.18
C SER A 62 -10.91 16.75 37.17
N ILE A 63 -10.32 16.22 38.22
CA ILE A 63 -10.07 14.81 38.42
C ILE A 63 -11.32 14.16 38.99
N THR A 64 -11.82 13.09 38.35
CA THR A 64 -13.01 12.37 38.78
C THR A 64 -12.66 10.95 39.12
N GLY A 65 -13.24 10.39 40.19
CA GLY A 65 -13.14 8.99 40.59
C GLY A 65 -14.42 8.47 41.20
N GLN A 66 -14.54 7.17 41.40
CA GLN A 66 -15.70 6.56 42.06
C GLN A 66 -15.55 6.61 43.58
N SER A 67 -16.63 6.94 44.28
CA SER A 67 -16.69 6.87 45.72
C SER A 67 -16.97 5.43 46.18
N GLU A 68 -16.18 4.94 47.10
CA GLU A 68 -16.37 3.60 47.69
C GLU A 68 -17.52 3.53 48.73
N ARG A 69 -17.91 4.69 49.30
CA ARG A 69 -18.95 4.75 50.33
C ARG A 69 -20.37 4.70 49.80
N SER A 70 -20.57 4.94 48.54
CA SER A 70 -21.90 4.98 47.92
C SER A 70 -21.81 4.42 46.51
N SER A 71 -22.54 3.35 46.28
CA SER A 71 -22.65 2.71 44.97
C SER A 71 -23.11 3.72 43.92
N GLY A 72 -22.16 4.23 43.12
CA GLY A 72 -22.42 5.17 42.03
C GLY A 72 -22.18 6.66 42.33
N ALA A 73 -21.74 7.06 43.56
CA ALA A 73 -21.35 8.44 43.79
C ALA A 73 -19.96 8.73 43.20
N MET A 74 -19.86 9.79 42.44
CA MET A 74 -18.57 10.27 41.91
C MET A 74 -17.97 11.32 42.82
N VAL A 75 -16.66 11.22 43.07
CA VAL A 75 -15.85 12.27 43.68
C VAL A 75 -15.18 13.05 42.58
N GLN A 76 -15.27 14.37 42.66
CA GLN A 76 -14.67 15.29 41.69
C GLN A 76 -13.92 16.37 42.44
N THR A 77 -12.71 16.70 41.95
CA THR A 77 -11.92 17.83 42.46
C THR A 77 -12.43 19.13 41.86
N GLU A 78 -12.06 20.26 42.50
CA GLU A 78 -12.04 21.55 41.80
C GLU A 78 -11.18 21.42 40.53
N PRO A 79 -11.39 22.27 39.50
CA PRO A 79 -10.55 22.31 38.33
C PRO A 79 -9.08 22.46 38.66
N VAL A 80 -8.25 21.54 38.13
CA VAL A 80 -6.79 21.50 38.31
C VAL A 80 -6.12 22.03 37.07
N PRO A 81 -5.15 22.95 37.16
CA PRO A 81 -4.46 23.52 35.99
C PRO A 81 -3.80 22.44 35.13
N CYS A 82 -4.00 22.54 33.81
CA CYS A 82 -3.42 21.63 32.80
C CYS A 82 -3.13 22.39 31.47
N ASP A 83 -2.50 23.55 31.60
CA ASP A 83 -2.04 24.35 30.46
C ASP A 83 -0.72 23.76 29.92
N PHE A 84 -0.74 23.13 28.76
CA PHE A 84 0.39 22.41 28.16
C PHE A 84 0.43 22.59 26.65
N ILE A 85 1.62 22.41 26.06
CA ILE A 85 1.81 22.23 24.62
C ILE A 85 1.59 20.77 24.31
N MET A 86 0.67 20.48 23.38
CA MET A 86 0.43 19.11 22.93
C MET A 86 1.29 18.79 21.71
N VAL A 87 2.00 17.67 21.74
CA VAL A 87 2.65 17.03 20.60
C VAL A 87 2.05 15.64 20.45
N ALA A 88 1.56 15.32 19.28
CA ALA A 88 0.93 14.01 19.03
C ALA A 88 1.46 13.39 17.75
N SER A 89 1.57 12.06 17.73
CA SER A 89 1.87 11.25 16.56
C SER A 89 0.74 10.26 16.28
N GLY A 90 0.65 9.79 15.05
CA GLY A 90 -0.33 8.78 14.63
C GLY A 90 -0.18 8.43 13.16
N ASN A 91 -0.77 7.32 12.73
CA ASN A 91 -0.75 6.86 11.35
C ASN A 91 -1.88 7.50 10.53
N MET A 92 -1.65 7.69 9.23
CA MET A 92 -2.64 8.29 8.32
C MET A 92 -3.93 7.46 8.25
N ASP A 93 -3.82 6.14 8.15
CA ASP A 93 -4.95 5.21 8.04
C ASP A 93 -5.87 5.26 9.28
N ALA A 94 -5.32 5.68 10.40
CA ALA A 94 -6.05 5.78 11.65
C ALA A 94 -6.67 7.18 11.91
N MET A 95 -6.48 8.14 11.00
CA MET A 95 -7.05 9.49 11.14
C MET A 95 -8.58 9.50 11.10
N GLU A 96 -9.20 8.52 10.47
CA GLU A 96 -10.65 8.34 10.47
C GLU A 96 -11.21 8.05 11.87
N ASN A 97 -10.41 7.49 12.77
CA ASN A 97 -10.76 7.22 14.15
C ASN A 97 -10.60 8.44 15.08
N MET A 98 -10.12 9.58 14.56
CA MET A 98 -10.04 10.81 15.34
C MET A 98 -11.37 11.55 15.35
N HIS A 99 -11.74 12.05 16.54
CA HIS A 99 -12.92 12.89 16.68
C HIS A 99 -12.77 14.18 15.83
N PRO A 100 -13.71 14.48 14.92
CA PRO A 100 -13.55 15.60 13.97
C PRO A 100 -13.28 16.96 14.66
N ALA A 101 -13.89 17.20 15.84
CA ALA A 101 -13.67 18.44 16.58
C ALA A 101 -12.25 18.52 17.17
N LEU A 102 -11.65 17.41 17.62
CA LEU A 102 -10.27 17.40 18.09
C LEU A 102 -9.31 17.72 16.95
N ARG A 103 -9.49 17.05 15.80
CA ARG A 103 -8.69 17.32 14.59
C ARG A 103 -8.81 18.77 14.13
N SER A 104 -10.04 19.31 14.11
CA SER A 104 -10.27 20.71 13.75
C SER A 104 -9.53 21.69 14.68
N ARG A 105 -9.44 21.38 15.97
CA ARG A 105 -8.69 22.21 16.94
C ARG A 105 -7.19 22.12 16.76
N ILE A 106 -6.65 20.91 16.58
CA ILE A 106 -5.23 20.73 16.29
C ILE A 106 -4.85 21.55 15.06
N LYS A 107 -5.65 21.46 13.99
CA LYS A 107 -5.43 22.22 12.76
C LYS A 107 -5.59 23.75 12.93
N GLY A 108 -6.50 24.18 13.79
CA GLY A 108 -6.78 25.59 14.01
C GLY A 108 -5.78 26.31 14.93
N TYR A 109 -5.13 25.60 15.86
CA TYR A 109 -4.24 26.16 16.86
C TYR A 109 -2.80 25.63 16.80
N GLY A 110 -2.50 24.71 15.89
CA GLY A 110 -1.21 24.07 15.79
C GLY A 110 -0.80 23.80 14.35
N TYR A 111 0.09 22.85 14.19
CA TYR A 111 0.66 22.44 12.92
C TYR A 111 0.42 20.94 12.71
N GLU A 112 -0.05 20.58 11.52
CA GLU A 112 -0.03 19.20 11.04
C GLU A 112 1.25 19.01 10.22
N VAL A 113 2.05 18.00 10.56
CA VAL A 113 3.30 17.68 9.87
C VAL A 113 3.18 16.29 9.31
N TYR A 114 3.21 16.19 7.98
CA TYR A 114 3.32 14.91 7.29
C TYR A 114 4.77 14.42 7.33
N MET A 115 4.96 13.16 7.71
CA MET A 115 6.27 12.52 7.70
C MET A 115 6.39 11.68 6.45
N ASP A 116 7.38 12.01 5.60
CA ASP A 116 7.64 11.26 4.39
C ASP A 116 8.06 9.82 4.71
N ASP A 117 7.70 8.89 3.84
CA ASP A 117 8.08 7.47 3.87
C ASP A 117 9.38 7.19 3.11
N THR A 118 9.78 8.10 2.25
CA THR A 118 11.00 8.02 1.44
C THR A 118 11.79 9.33 1.46
N ILE A 119 13.06 9.25 1.08
CA ILE A 119 13.94 10.42 0.98
C ILE A 119 14.87 10.27 -0.24
N ASP A 120 15.30 11.40 -0.84
CA ASP A 120 16.21 11.41 -1.97
C ASP A 120 17.51 10.65 -1.66
N ASP A 121 17.95 9.79 -2.59
CA ASP A 121 19.21 9.07 -2.50
C ASP A 121 20.38 9.99 -2.84
N THR A 122 20.96 10.59 -1.85
CA THR A 122 22.13 11.45 -1.96
C THR A 122 23.34 10.87 -1.22
N PRO A 123 24.57 11.26 -1.59
CA PRO A 123 25.75 10.83 -0.85
C PRO A 123 25.71 11.20 0.65
N GLU A 124 25.01 12.26 1.02
CA GLU A 124 24.79 12.65 2.42
C GLU A 124 23.86 11.65 3.12
N MET A 125 22.74 11.29 2.47
CA MET A 125 21.78 10.34 3.03
C MET A 125 22.41 8.95 3.15
N ARG A 126 23.14 8.47 2.15
CA ARG A 126 23.89 7.20 2.24
C ARG A 126 24.84 7.17 3.45
N ARG A 127 25.51 8.28 3.77
CA ARG A 127 26.32 8.39 4.99
C ARG A 127 25.47 8.33 6.28
N LYS A 128 24.25 8.88 6.27
CA LYS A 128 23.33 8.76 7.41
C LYS A 128 22.85 7.33 7.59
N TYR A 129 22.61 6.59 6.52
CA TYR A 129 22.28 5.16 6.58
C TYR A 129 23.45 4.33 7.12
N ALA A 130 24.68 4.61 6.69
CA ALA A 130 25.85 3.96 7.28
C ALA A 130 25.97 4.23 8.79
N ARG A 131 25.71 5.46 9.22
CA ARG A 131 25.64 5.80 10.65
C ARG A 131 24.49 5.08 11.36
N PHE A 132 23.33 4.97 10.74
CA PHE A 132 22.20 4.23 11.28
C PHE A 132 22.56 2.76 11.50
N VAL A 133 23.19 2.09 10.53
CA VAL A 133 23.62 0.70 10.67
C VAL A 133 24.66 0.57 11.80
N ALA A 134 25.65 1.47 11.88
CA ALA A 134 26.62 1.48 12.96
C ALA A 134 25.94 1.64 14.34
N GLN A 135 24.93 2.51 14.45
CA GLN A 135 24.17 2.70 15.69
C GLN A 135 23.35 1.46 16.08
N GLU A 136 22.75 0.74 15.12
CA GLU A 136 22.06 -0.52 15.41
C GLU A 136 23.03 -1.60 15.91
N VAL A 137 24.25 -1.67 15.33
CA VAL A 137 25.31 -2.58 15.80
C VAL A 137 25.76 -2.22 17.21
N GLU A 138 26.06 -0.95 17.48
CA GLU A 138 26.49 -0.48 18.81
C GLU A 138 25.41 -0.69 19.89
N LYS A 139 24.13 -0.46 19.53
CA LYS A 139 23.00 -0.63 20.43
C LYS A 139 22.78 -2.09 20.82
N ASP A 140 22.99 -3.03 19.90
CA ASP A 140 22.94 -4.47 20.22
C ASP A 140 24.19 -4.91 21.01
N GLY A 141 25.37 -4.41 20.67
CA GLY A 141 26.63 -4.64 21.35
C GLY A 141 27.24 -6.03 21.14
N ARG A 142 26.65 -6.88 20.30
CA ARG A 142 27.12 -8.24 20.00
C ARG A 142 27.31 -8.50 18.52
N LEU A 143 26.76 -7.64 17.66
CA LEU A 143 26.80 -7.80 16.22
C LEU A 143 28.14 -7.33 15.67
N PRO A 144 28.74 -8.03 14.67
CA PRO A 144 29.89 -7.56 13.95
C PRO A 144 29.57 -6.31 13.13
N HIS A 145 30.54 -5.41 12.96
CA HIS A 145 30.41 -4.27 12.05
C HIS A 145 30.31 -4.71 10.58
N PHE A 146 29.60 -3.92 9.79
CA PHE A 146 29.34 -4.21 8.39
C PHE A 146 30.51 -3.77 7.49
N THR A 147 30.89 -4.60 6.52
CA THR A 147 31.81 -4.22 5.45
C THR A 147 31.15 -3.19 4.52
N ARG A 148 31.97 -2.59 3.66
CA ARG A 148 31.47 -1.65 2.67
C ARG A 148 30.48 -2.32 1.70
N GLU A 149 30.79 -3.52 1.24
CA GLU A 149 29.97 -4.30 0.32
C GLU A 149 28.64 -4.68 0.97
N ALA A 150 28.63 -5.03 2.25
CA ALA A 150 27.41 -5.26 3.02
C ALA A 150 26.58 -3.98 3.15
N MET A 151 27.22 -2.83 3.35
CA MET A 151 26.51 -1.54 3.37
C MET A 151 25.91 -1.17 2.03
N GLU A 152 26.62 -1.42 0.92
CA GLU A 152 26.09 -1.20 -0.43
C GLU A 152 24.83 -2.06 -0.65
N GLU A 153 24.81 -3.30 -0.17
CA GLU A 153 23.63 -4.17 -0.25
C GLU A 153 22.45 -3.67 0.62
N ILE A 154 22.73 -3.13 1.81
CA ILE A 154 21.69 -2.48 2.65
C ILE A 154 21.12 -1.24 1.94
N ILE A 155 21.94 -0.44 1.27
CA ILE A 155 21.46 0.71 0.49
C ILE A 155 20.59 0.27 -0.70
N LEU A 156 21.00 -0.77 -1.42
CA LEU A 156 20.19 -1.34 -2.51
C LEU A 156 18.83 -1.80 -2.00
N GLU A 157 18.80 -2.45 -0.85
CA GLU A 157 17.53 -2.87 -0.23
C GLU A 157 16.69 -1.66 0.21
N ALA A 158 17.33 -0.59 0.72
CA ALA A 158 16.61 0.64 1.07
C ALA A 158 16.02 1.34 -0.17
N GLN A 159 16.71 1.32 -1.31
CA GLN A 159 16.18 1.80 -2.59
C GLN A 159 15.00 0.94 -3.06
N ARG A 160 15.15 -0.39 -3.01
CA ARG A 160 14.11 -1.34 -3.42
C ARG A 160 12.81 -1.15 -2.62
N ARG A 161 12.93 -0.98 -1.29
CA ARG A 161 11.79 -0.72 -0.40
C ARG A 161 11.15 0.65 -0.59
N ALA A 162 11.90 1.63 -1.08
CA ALA A 162 11.35 2.93 -1.43
C ALA A 162 10.33 2.84 -2.58
N GLY A 163 10.46 1.83 -3.47
CA GLY A 163 9.55 1.64 -4.61
C GLY A 163 9.52 2.82 -5.58
N ARG A 164 10.51 3.71 -5.50
CA ARG A 164 10.63 4.94 -6.28
C ARG A 164 12.07 5.20 -6.65
N LYS A 165 12.30 5.55 -7.90
CA LYS A 165 13.64 5.86 -8.43
C LYS A 165 14.35 6.92 -7.59
N ASP A 166 15.66 6.73 -7.39
CA ASP A 166 16.56 7.67 -6.71
C ASP A 166 16.10 8.05 -5.29
N HIS A 167 15.36 7.16 -4.61
CA HIS A 167 14.90 7.34 -3.23
C HIS A 167 15.36 6.18 -2.33
N LEU A 168 15.40 6.46 -1.02
CA LEU A 168 15.65 5.50 0.05
C LEU A 168 14.44 5.46 0.97
N THR A 169 14.07 4.29 1.46
CA THR A 169 12.96 4.14 2.43
C THR A 169 13.31 4.75 3.77
N LEU A 170 12.38 5.45 4.39
CA LEU A 170 12.47 5.92 5.78
C LEU A 170 11.86 4.92 6.79
N GLU A 171 11.43 3.74 6.35
CA GLU A 171 11.01 2.64 7.23
C GLU A 171 12.21 1.98 7.94
N LEU A 172 12.93 2.76 8.71
CA LEU A 172 14.18 2.34 9.35
C LEU A 172 14.01 1.20 10.35
N ARG A 173 12.80 1.02 10.93
CA ARG A 173 12.51 -0.13 11.81
C ARG A 173 12.65 -1.45 11.06
N ASN A 174 12.08 -1.54 9.87
CA ASN A 174 12.11 -2.73 9.02
C ASN A 174 13.52 -2.99 8.48
N LEU A 175 14.22 -1.93 8.05
CA LEU A 175 15.60 -2.01 7.61
C LEU A 175 16.55 -2.43 8.75
N GLY A 176 16.34 -1.92 9.98
CA GLY A 176 17.06 -2.33 11.17
C GLY A 176 16.83 -3.80 11.55
N GLY A 177 15.66 -4.34 11.22
CA GLY A 177 15.40 -5.78 11.31
C GLY A 177 16.37 -6.59 10.44
N LEU A 178 16.51 -6.22 9.18
CA LEU A 178 17.46 -6.85 8.24
C LEU A 178 18.90 -6.74 8.75
N VAL A 179 19.31 -5.57 9.23
CA VAL A 179 20.66 -5.36 9.81
C VAL A 179 20.92 -6.32 10.96
N ARG A 180 19.97 -6.47 11.90
CA ARG A 180 20.12 -7.39 13.04
C ARG A 180 20.22 -8.86 12.59
N VAL A 181 19.40 -9.29 11.65
CA VAL A 181 19.44 -10.68 11.15
C VAL A 181 20.76 -10.96 10.42
N ALA A 182 21.27 -10.02 9.59
CA ALA A 182 22.54 -10.17 8.91
C ALA A 182 23.72 -10.26 9.90
N GLY A 183 23.72 -9.38 10.92
CA GLY A 183 24.73 -9.42 11.98
C GLY A 183 24.68 -10.70 12.83
N ASP A 184 23.49 -11.24 13.10
CA ASP A 184 23.32 -12.52 13.82
C ASP A 184 23.86 -13.69 12.98
N ILE A 185 23.67 -13.70 11.66
CA ILE A 185 24.23 -14.71 10.76
C ILE A 185 25.76 -14.67 10.82
N ALA A 186 26.36 -13.51 10.60
CA ALA A 186 27.82 -13.33 10.66
C ALA A 186 28.40 -13.75 12.01
N ARG A 187 27.73 -13.38 13.12
CA ARG A 187 28.13 -13.78 14.49
C ARG A 187 28.05 -15.30 14.68
N ALA A 188 26.99 -15.95 14.20
CA ALA A 188 26.83 -17.40 14.31
C ALA A 188 27.92 -18.18 13.56
N GLU A 189 28.42 -17.61 12.46
CA GLU A 189 29.52 -18.14 11.67
C GLU A 189 30.91 -17.74 12.23
N GLY A 190 30.97 -16.94 13.30
CA GLY A 190 32.21 -16.51 13.94
C GLY A 190 33.01 -15.49 13.10
N LYS A 191 32.36 -14.77 12.20
CA LYS A 191 32.97 -13.74 11.37
C LYS A 191 33.32 -12.49 12.16
N GLU A 192 34.41 -11.82 11.80
CA GLU A 192 34.84 -10.55 12.39
C GLU A 192 33.95 -9.38 11.92
N HIS A 193 33.44 -9.48 10.68
CA HIS A 193 32.59 -8.47 10.04
C HIS A 193 31.37 -9.12 9.39
N THR A 194 30.27 -8.37 9.30
CA THR A 194 29.10 -8.75 8.50
C THR A 194 29.40 -8.44 7.03
N GLU A 195 29.36 -9.45 6.20
CA GLU A 195 29.68 -9.39 4.78
C GLU A 195 28.40 -9.30 3.92
N ARG A 196 28.58 -9.04 2.61
CA ARG A 196 27.47 -8.95 1.66
C ARG A 196 26.61 -10.21 1.65
N ASP A 197 27.21 -11.39 1.67
CA ASP A 197 26.51 -12.67 1.63
C ASP A 197 25.61 -12.87 2.87
N ASP A 198 26.03 -12.35 4.04
CA ASP A 198 25.19 -12.38 5.24
C ASP A 198 23.94 -11.54 5.08
N VAL A 199 24.05 -10.38 4.41
CA VAL A 199 22.88 -9.53 4.10
C VAL A 199 21.95 -10.22 3.12
N LEU A 200 22.47 -10.87 2.07
CA LEU A 200 21.68 -11.63 1.10
C LEU A 200 20.95 -12.80 1.77
N GLN A 201 21.61 -13.55 2.64
CA GLN A 201 20.97 -14.60 3.43
C GLN A 201 19.90 -14.03 4.39
N ALA A 202 20.18 -12.87 5.00
CA ALA A 202 19.25 -12.22 5.90
C ALA A 202 17.95 -11.79 5.20
N LYS A 203 18.00 -11.32 3.96
CA LYS A 203 16.80 -11.02 3.16
C LYS A 203 15.87 -12.22 3.09
N GLY A 204 16.42 -13.42 2.82
CA GLY A 204 15.62 -14.65 2.78
C GLY A 204 15.02 -15.07 4.14
N ARG A 205 15.71 -14.75 5.26
CA ARG A 205 15.28 -15.13 6.62
C ARG A 205 14.39 -14.09 7.32
N SER A 206 14.48 -12.82 6.92
CA SER A 206 13.73 -11.71 7.50
C SER A 206 12.44 -11.37 6.74
N ARG A 207 11.90 -12.34 6.00
CA ARG A 207 10.65 -12.16 5.25
C ARG A 207 9.48 -11.86 6.19
N SER A 208 8.65 -10.92 5.80
CA SER A 208 7.38 -10.67 6.48
C SER A 208 6.43 -11.88 6.38
N ILE A 209 5.39 -11.91 7.21
CA ILE A 209 4.37 -12.97 7.13
C ILE A 209 3.67 -12.89 5.77
N GLU A 210 3.42 -11.70 5.28
CA GLU A 210 2.81 -11.43 3.97
C GLU A 210 3.66 -12.02 2.83
N GLN A 211 4.99 -11.85 2.88
CA GLN A 211 5.91 -12.45 1.90
C GLN A 211 5.89 -13.98 1.96
N GLN A 212 5.88 -14.55 3.16
CA GLN A 212 5.81 -16.01 3.33
C GLN A 212 4.48 -16.56 2.82
N LEU A 213 3.36 -15.88 3.10
CA LEU A 213 2.04 -16.26 2.59
C LEU A 213 1.95 -16.11 1.06
N ALA A 214 2.55 -15.06 0.50
CA ALA A 214 2.58 -14.89 -0.95
C ALA A 214 3.36 -16.02 -1.65
N ASP A 215 4.52 -16.42 -1.10
CA ASP A 215 5.30 -17.54 -1.65
C ASP A 215 4.50 -18.86 -1.52
N GLU A 216 3.87 -19.14 -0.38
CA GLU A 216 3.00 -20.32 -0.23
C GLU A 216 1.81 -20.30 -1.20
N TYR A 217 1.24 -19.11 -1.43
CA TYR A 217 0.16 -18.92 -2.38
C TYR A 217 0.59 -19.21 -3.82
N ILE A 218 1.79 -18.76 -4.22
CA ILE A 218 2.37 -19.05 -5.53
C ILE A 218 2.60 -20.57 -5.70
N GLU A 219 3.19 -21.23 -4.71
CA GLU A 219 3.45 -22.68 -4.77
C GLU A 219 2.15 -23.49 -4.85
N ARG A 220 1.15 -23.18 -4.01
CA ARG A 220 -0.16 -23.86 -4.09
C ARG A 220 -0.84 -23.68 -5.44
N ARG A 221 -0.69 -22.53 -6.08
CA ARG A 221 -1.25 -22.29 -7.42
C ARG A 221 -0.55 -23.10 -8.50
N LYS A 222 0.75 -23.29 -8.39
CA LYS A 222 1.47 -24.22 -9.27
C LYS A 222 0.98 -25.66 -9.10
N ASP A 223 0.83 -26.09 -7.85
CA ASP A 223 0.36 -27.44 -7.53
C ASP A 223 -1.04 -27.74 -8.08
N TYR A 224 -1.92 -26.74 -8.09
CA TYR A 224 -3.28 -26.86 -8.64
C TYR A 224 -3.39 -26.47 -10.12
N GLU A 225 -2.29 -26.17 -10.81
CA GLU A 225 -2.25 -25.73 -12.21
C GLU A 225 -3.17 -24.52 -12.48
N LEU A 226 -3.36 -23.66 -11.46
CA LEU A 226 -4.22 -22.48 -11.58
C LEU A 226 -3.52 -21.31 -12.30
N THR A 227 -2.19 -21.28 -12.28
CA THR A 227 -1.40 -20.36 -13.09
C THR A 227 -1.03 -21.06 -14.39
N VAL A 228 -1.55 -20.57 -15.51
CA VAL A 228 -1.18 -21.08 -16.84
C VAL A 228 -0.13 -20.09 -17.38
N ALA A 229 1.04 -20.62 -17.69
CA ALA A 229 2.18 -19.87 -18.21
C ALA A 229 2.57 -20.28 -19.64
N GLU A 230 1.73 -21.07 -20.33
CA GLU A 230 1.98 -21.54 -21.70
C GLU A 230 0.72 -21.49 -22.56
N GLY A 231 0.90 -21.29 -23.85
CA GLY A 231 -0.18 -21.28 -24.83
C GLY A 231 -1.00 -20.00 -24.87
N GLY A 232 -2.16 -20.08 -25.50
CA GLY A 232 -3.12 -18.98 -25.62
C GLY A 232 -4.49 -19.38 -25.07
N ALA A 233 -5.19 -18.44 -24.43
CA ALA A 233 -6.56 -18.66 -23.93
C ALA A 233 -7.42 -17.42 -24.18
N VAL A 234 -8.64 -17.63 -24.67
CA VAL A 234 -9.62 -16.55 -24.85
C VAL A 234 -10.20 -16.14 -23.50
N GLY A 235 -10.34 -14.86 -23.27
CA GLY A 235 -10.95 -14.30 -22.06
C GLY A 235 -10.16 -14.53 -20.77
N ARG A 236 -8.91 -14.98 -20.82
CA ARG A 236 -8.08 -15.23 -19.64
C ARG A 236 -6.78 -14.46 -19.69
N VAL A 237 -6.46 -13.75 -18.61
CA VAL A 237 -5.24 -12.93 -18.48
C VAL A 237 -4.65 -13.05 -17.09
N ASN A 238 -3.33 -13.18 -17.00
CA ASN A 238 -2.63 -13.16 -15.72
C ASN A 238 -2.40 -11.71 -15.28
N GLY A 239 -3.15 -11.26 -14.29
CA GLY A 239 -2.96 -9.97 -13.63
C GLY A 239 -1.94 -10.05 -12.50
N LEU A 240 -1.41 -8.91 -12.09
CA LEU A 240 -0.47 -8.79 -10.99
C LEU A 240 -1.06 -7.89 -9.90
N ALA A 241 -1.06 -8.37 -8.67
CA ALA A 241 -1.55 -7.66 -7.50
C ALA A 241 -0.47 -7.63 -6.39
N VAL A 242 -0.68 -6.81 -5.36
CA VAL A 242 0.15 -6.80 -4.15
C VAL A 242 -0.61 -7.47 -3.00
N MET A 243 0.12 -8.16 -2.15
CA MET A 243 -0.34 -8.68 -0.87
C MET A 243 0.45 -7.98 0.24
N GLY A 244 -0.22 -7.17 1.06
CA GLY A 244 0.48 -6.28 2.01
C GLY A 244 1.26 -5.18 1.30
N GLN A 245 2.39 -4.78 1.86
CA GLN A 245 3.21 -3.66 1.35
C GLN A 245 4.37 -4.12 0.46
N ASP A 246 4.87 -5.35 0.66
CA ASP A 246 6.17 -5.81 0.14
C ASP A 246 6.11 -7.17 -0.59
N SER A 247 4.92 -7.61 -0.98
CA SER A 247 4.74 -8.90 -1.66
C SER A 247 3.84 -8.76 -2.89
N GLY A 248 4.23 -9.45 -3.97
CA GLY A 248 3.42 -9.56 -5.19
C GLY A 248 2.76 -10.93 -5.33
N ILE A 249 1.67 -11.00 -6.06
CA ILE A 249 0.99 -12.23 -6.45
C ILE A 249 0.52 -12.15 -7.90
N VAL A 250 0.44 -13.32 -8.57
CA VAL A 250 -0.24 -13.46 -9.86
C VAL A 250 -1.72 -13.72 -9.60
N LEU A 251 -2.58 -12.94 -10.20
CA LEU A 251 -4.03 -13.03 -10.06
C LEU A 251 -4.69 -13.16 -11.42
N PRO A 252 -5.03 -14.38 -11.87
CA PRO A 252 -5.73 -14.57 -13.12
C PRO A 252 -7.12 -13.94 -13.10
N VAL A 253 -7.43 -13.22 -14.18
CA VAL A 253 -8.74 -12.64 -14.47
C VAL A 253 -9.34 -13.40 -15.65
N MET A 254 -10.58 -13.80 -15.52
CA MET A 254 -11.36 -14.45 -16.55
C MET A 254 -12.55 -13.59 -16.94
N ALA A 255 -12.81 -13.49 -18.24
CA ALA A 255 -14.00 -12.84 -18.79
C ALA A 255 -14.75 -13.80 -19.70
N GLU A 256 -16.07 -13.78 -19.60
CA GLU A 256 -16.97 -14.57 -20.42
C GLU A 256 -18.13 -13.70 -20.88
N ILE A 257 -18.56 -13.89 -22.12
CA ILE A 257 -19.66 -13.12 -22.73
C ILE A 257 -20.86 -14.03 -22.91
N ALA A 258 -21.98 -13.64 -22.35
CA ALA A 258 -23.25 -14.38 -22.45
C ALA A 258 -24.36 -13.49 -23.05
N PRO A 259 -25.34 -14.07 -23.77
CA PRO A 259 -26.53 -13.34 -24.20
C PRO A 259 -27.33 -12.86 -22.98
N SER A 260 -27.71 -11.59 -22.97
CA SER A 260 -28.55 -11.03 -21.91
C SER A 260 -30.05 -11.25 -22.22
N GLN A 261 -30.87 -11.39 -21.18
CA GLN A 261 -32.34 -11.41 -21.30
C GLN A 261 -32.96 -10.00 -21.23
N GLY A 262 -32.13 -8.96 -21.15
CA GLY A 262 -32.48 -7.56 -21.02
C GLY A 262 -31.35 -6.66 -21.44
N PRO A 263 -31.24 -5.42 -20.93
CA PRO A 263 -30.06 -4.61 -21.13
C PRO A 263 -28.82 -5.31 -20.60
N GLY A 264 -27.75 -5.37 -21.39
CA GLY A 264 -26.49 -6.03 -21.01
C GLY A 264 -25.89 -5.44 -19.75
N GLN A 265 -25.41 -6.30 -18.87
CA GLN A 265 -24.84 -5.95 -17.58
C GLN A 265 -23.38 -6.41 -17.48
N VAL A 266 -22.59 -5.69 -16.66
CA VAL A 266 -21.27 -6.15 -16.25
C VAL A 266 -21.40 -6.76 -14.86
N ILE A 267 -21.01 -8.03 -14.73
CA ILE A 267 -21.12 -8.82 -13.51
C ILE A 267 -19.75 -9.25 -13.10
N ALA A 268 -19.22 -8.63 -12.04
CA ALA A 268 -17.90 -8.94 -11.51
C ALA A 268 -18.02 -9.78 -10.23
N THR A 269 -17.20 -10.83 -10.11
CA THR A 269 -17.14 -11.76 -8.99
C THR A 269 -15.71 -11.96 -8.51
N GLY A 270 -15.52 -12.43 -7.25
CA GLY A 270 -14.19 -12.71 -6.68
C GLY A 270 -13.82 -11.79 -5.53
N GLN A 271 -14.78 -11.39 -4.69
CA GLN A 271 -14.58 -10.55 -3.49
C GLN A 271 -13.88 -9.22 -3.80
N LEU A 272 -14.37 -8.53 -4.81
CA LEU A 272 -13.90 -7.21 -5.20
C LEU A 272 -14.20 -6.18 -4.12
N LYS A 273 -13.26 -5.29 -3.88
CA LYS A 273 -13.47 -4.08 -3.11
C LYS A 273 -13.83 -2.91 -4.04
N GLU A 274 -14.30 -1.83 -3.43
CA GLU A 274 -14.88 -0.67 -4.09
C GLU A 274 -14.02 -0.14 -5.26
N MET A 275 -12.70 0.02 -5.06
CA MET A 275 -11.80 0.52 -6.12
C MET A 275 -11.68 -0.42 -7.33
N ALA A 276 -11.76 -1.75 -7.09
CA ALA A 276 -11.72 -2.72 -8.19
C ALA A 276 -13.06 -2.78 -8.93
N GLU A 277 -14.18 -2.52 -8.27
CA GLU A 277 -15.50 -2.38 -8.90
C GLU A 277 -15.53 -1.14 -9.80
N GLU A 278 -15.03 0.02 -9.34
CA GLU A 278 -14.88 1.23 -10.18
C GLU A 278 -14.00 0.98 -11.41
N ALA A 279 -12.90 0.23 -11.27
CA ALA A 279 -12.04 -0.13 -12.39
C ALA A 279 -12.81 -0.92 -13.47
N VAL A 280 -13.66 -1.86 -13.06
CA VAL A 280 -14.52 -2.64 -13.97
C VAL A 280 -15.53 -1.73 -14.68
N GLU A 281 -16.13 -0.77 -13.99
CA GLU A 281 -17.05 0.20 -14.58
C GLU A 281 -16.35 1.10 -15.62
N ASN A 282 -15.15 1.61 -15.29
CA ASN A 282 -14.35 2.42 -16.21
C ASN A 282 -13.97 1.65 -17.48
N VAL A 283 -13.54 0.39 -17.33
CA VAL A 283 -13.23 -0.49 -18.45
C VAL A 283 -14.47 -0.71 -19.34
N SER A 284 -15.66 -0.88 -18.74
CA SER A 284 -16.91 -1.03 -19.49
C SER A 284 -17.22 0.16 -20.40
N ALA A 285 -16.90 1.38 -19.97
CA ALA A 285 -17.07 2.59 -20.77
C ALA A 285 -16.11 2.59 -21.99
N ILE A 286 -14.88 2.12 -21.80
CA ILE A 286 -13.89 1.97 -22.87
C ILE A 286 -14.34 0.92 -23.87
N ILE A 287 -14.77 -0.25 -23.42
CA ILE A 287 -15.23 -1.35 -24.26
C ILE A 287 -16.41 -0.90 -25.14
N LYS A 288 -17.40 -0.20 -24.56
CA LYS A 288 -18.52 0.37 -25.32
C LYS A 288 -18.09 1.34 -26.43
N LYS A 289 -16.97 2.02 -26.26
CA LYS A 289 -16.42 2.95 -27.23
C LYS A 289 -15.61 2.26 -28.33
N PHE A 290 -14.92 1.18 -28.01
CA PHE A 290 -13.93 0.53 -28.86
C PHE A 290 -14.41 -0.75 -29.56
N SER A 291 -15.42 -1.43 -29.04
CA SER A 291 -15.99 -2.62 -29.68
C SER A 291 -17.03 -2.20 -30.73
N ASP A 292 -16.88 -2.73 -31.93
CA ASP A 292 -17.91 -2.59 -33.01
C ASP A 292 -19.11 -3.51 -32.76
N GLN A 293 -19.01 -4.44 -31.81
CA GLN A 293 -20.08 -5.32 -31.45
C GLN A 293 -21.11 -4.58 -30.57
N ASP A 294 -22.38 -4.81 -30.85
CA ASP A 294 -23.46 -4.34 -29.98
C ASP A 294 -23.44 -5.16 -28.68
N ILE A 295 -22.87 -4.55 -27.63
CA ILE A 295 -22.81 -5.15 -26.31
C ILE A 295 -24.04 -4.84 -25.45
N SER A 296 -25.03 -4.11 -26.01
CA SER A 296 -26.25 -3.71 -25.29
C SER A 296 -27.14 -4.88 -24.90
N GLU A 297 -27.02 -6.02 -25.59
CA GLU A 297 -27.74 -7.27 -25.33
C GLU A 297 -26.83 -8.41 -24.82
N LYS A 298 -25.61 -8.09 -24.34
CA LYS A 298 -24.63 -9.06 -23.84
C LYS A 298 -24.32 -8.79 -22.37
N ASP A 299 -24.35 -9.85 -21.56
CA ASP A 299 -23.82 -9.83 -20.19
C ASP A 299 -22.34 -10.15 -20.22
N ILE A 300 -21.54 -9.32 -19.55
CA ILE A 300 -20.09 -9.48 -19.40
C ILE A 300 -19.80 -9.97 -18.01
N HIS A 301 -19.40 -11.24 -17.89
CA HIS A 301 -19.01 -11.85 -16.62
C HIS A 301 -17.50 -11.73 -16.43
N ILE A 302 -17.07 -11.17 -15.31
CA ILE A 302 -15.66 -11.01 -14.96
C ILE A 302 -15.43 -11.74 -13.63
N GLN A 303 -14.42 -12.61 -13.60
CA GLN A 303 -14.05 -13.34 -12.40
C GLN A 303 -12.56 -13.15 -12.10
N PHE A 304 -12.28 -12.71 -10.88
CA PHE A 304 -10.93 -12.73 -10.32
C PHE A 304 -10.75 -14.08 -9.61
N VAL A 305 -9.81 -14.89 -10.13
CA VAL A 305 -9.58 -16.24 -9.61
C VAL A 305 -8.71 -16.14 -8.36
N GLN A 306 -9.35 -16.07 -7.20
CA GLN A 306 -8.69 -16.01 -5.91
C GLN A 306 -8.61 -17.37 -5.24
N VAL A 307 -7.52 -17.61 -4.48
CA VAL A 307 -7.40 -18.68 -3.52
C VAL A 307 -7.05 -18.05 -2.16
N GLY A 308 -8.06 -17.86 -1.30
CA GLY A 308 -7.88 -17.27 0.04
C GLY A 308 -8.94 -16.22 0.39
N GLU A 309 -8.92 -15.74 1.64
CA GLU A 309 -9.95 -14.85 2.22
C GLU A 309 -9.68 -13.34 1.94
N GLY A 310 -8.67 -12.97 1.18
CA GLY A 310 -8.32 -11.58 0.87
C GLY A 310 -9.06 -11.06 -0.37
N GLY A 311 -9.83 -9.98 -0.27
CA GLY A 311 -10.42 -9.30 -1.42
C GLY A 311 -9.38 -8.58 -2.29
N VAL A 312 -9.66 -8.38 -3.59
CA VAL A 312 -8.85 -7.55 -4.49
C VAL A 312 -9.22 -6.08 -4.28
N ASP A 313 -8.22 -5.26 -4.09
CA ASP A 313 -8.38 -3.82 -3.95
C ASP A 313 -7.40 -3.08 -4.86
N GLY A 314 -7.85 -1.94 -5.40
CA GLY A 314 -7.07 -1.11 -6.28
C GLY A 314 -7.40 -1.28 -7.77
N ASP A 315 -7.17 -0.21 -8.51
CA ASP A 315 -7.44 -0.09 -9.94
C ASP A 315 -6.32 -0.68 -10.82
N SER A 316 -5.27 -1.24 -10.20
CA SER A 316 -4.08 -1.75 -10.90
C SER A 316 -4.33 -2.98 -11.79
N ALA A 317 -5.52 -3.57 -11.71
CA ALA A 317 -5.97 -4.66 -12.58
C ALA A 317 -6.75 -4.17 -13.82
N SER A 318 -6.92 -2.87 -14.02
CA SER A 318 -7.79 -2.32 -15.08
C SER A 318 -7.36 -2.77 -16.48
N ILE A 319 -6.05 -2.74 -16.82
CA ILE A 319 -5.60 -3.23 -18.12
C ILE A 319 -5.80 -4.74 -18.27
N THR A 320 -5.69 -5.50 -17.19
CA THR A 320 -5.95 -6.96 -17.19
C THR A 320 -7.40 -7.26 -17.49
N VAL A 321 -8.32 -6.56 -16.83
CA VAL A 321 -9.76 -6.67 -17.06
C VAL A 321 -10.11 -6.28 -18.48
N ALA A 322 -9.60 -5.12 -18.96
CA ALA A 322 -9.85 -4.66 -20.33
C ALA A 322 -9.40 -5.68 -21.37
N THR A 323 -8.19 -6.22 -21.20
CA THR A 323 -7.63 -7.23 -22.13
C THR A 323 -8.44 -8.52 -22.10
N ALA A 324 -8.85 -9.02 -20.92
CA ALA A 324 -9.66 -10.22 -20.82
C ALA A 324 -11.03 -10.06 -21.49
N VAL A 325 -11.71 -8.93 -21.27
CA VAL A 325 -13.03 -8.68 -21.86
C VAL A 325 -12.93 -8.47 -23.37
N ILE A 326 -11.94 -7.73 -23.86
CA ILE A 326 -11.74 -7.53 -25.31
C ILE A 326 -11.40 -8.87 -25.99
N SER A 327 -10.54 -9.67 -25.39
CA SER A 327 -10.24 -11.01 -25.86
C SER A 327 -11.50 -11.88 -25.98
N ALA A 328 -12.36 -11.88 -24.96
CA ALA A 328 -13.62 -12.64 -24.95
C ALA A 328 -14.65 -12.09 -25.96
N LEU A 329 -14.70 -10.78 -26.19
CA LEU A 329 -15.62 -10.15 -27.15
C LEU A 329 -15.25 -10.43 -28.60
N GLU A 330 -13.95 -10.38 -28.90
CA GLU A 330 -13.42 -10.52 -30.26
C GLU A 330 -12.99 -11.97 -30.57
N ASP A 331 -13.09 -12.89 -29.58
CA ASP A 331 -12.67 -14.31 -29.67
C ASP A 331 -11.19 -14.48 -30.06
N ILE A 332 -10.32 -13.59 -29.55
CA ILE A 332 -8.88 -13.61 -29.83
C ILE A 332 -8.13 -14.08 -28.59
N PRO A 333 -7.28 -15.13 -28.68
CA PRO A 333 -6.56 -15.64 -27.52
C PRO A 333 -5.51 -14.66 -26.99
N VAL A 334 -5.31 -14.66 -25.67
CA VAL A 334 -4.23 -13.96 -24.95
C VAL A 334 -3.08 -14.93 -24.67
N GLU A 335 -1.85 -14.50 -24.91
CA GLU A 335 -0.64 -15.25 -24.55
C GLU A 335 -0.61 -15.48 -23.02
N GLN A 336 -0.44 -16.74 -22.60
CA GLN A 336 -0.47 -17.07 -21.17
C GLN A 336 0.90 -16.98 -20.49
N ASN A 337 2.02 -16.97 -21.25
CA ASN A 337 3.34 -16.61 -20.72
C ASN A 337 3.53 -15.09 -20.58
N LEU A 338 2.44 -14.41 -20.24
CA LEU A 338 2.40 -12.97 -20.09
C LEU A 338 1.58 -12.60 -18.86
N ALA A 339 2.08 -11.67 -18.08
CA ALA A 339 1.33 -11.04 -17.00
C ALA A 339 1.34 -9.52 -17.15
N MET A 340 0.38 -8.86 -16.55
CA MET A 340 0.28 -7.41 -16.66
C MET A 340 -0.24 -6.72 -15.40
N THR A 341 0.13 -5.45 -15.24
CA THR A 341 -0.42 -4.55 -14.25
C THR A 341 -0.47 -3.13 -14.79
N GLY A 342 -1.50 -2.39 -14.43
CA GLY A 342 -1.68 -0.99 -14.82
C GLY A 342 -3.10 -0.54 -14.54
N SER A 343 -3.25 0.72 -14.15
CA SER A 343 -4.54 1.40 -14.13
C SER A 343 -4.86 1.91 -15.54
N LEU A 344 -6.12 2.15 -15.82
CA LEU A 344 -6.58 2.53 -17.15
C LEU A 344 -7.49 3.77 -17.09
N SER A 345 -7.08 4.84 -17.76
CA SER A 345 -7.92 6.02 -17.92
C SER A 345 -9.12 5.73 -18.85
N VAL A 346 -10.20 6.50 -18.72
CA VAL A 346 -11.37 6.42 -19.63
C VAL A 346 -11.04 6.74 -21.10
N ARG A 347 -9.82 7.21 -21.37
CA ARG A 347 -9.32 7.48 -22.74
C ARG A 347 -8.49 6.32 -23.30
N GLY A 348 -8.07 5.38 -22.47
CA GLY A 348 -7.23 4.24 -22.84
C GLY A 348 -5.75 4.42 -22.48
N ASP A 349 -5.38 5.50 -21.78
CA ASP A 349 -4.00 5.68 -21.31
C ASP A 349 -3.72 4.74 -20.14
N VAL A 350 -2.54 4.12 -20.14
CA VAL A 350 -2.07 3.26 -19.05
C VAL A 350 -1.38 4.11 -17.99
N LEU A 351 -1.95 4.11 -16.80
CA LEU A 351 -1.52 4.93 -15.65
C LEU A 351 -0.63 4.14 -14.69
N PRO A 352 0.29 4.84 -13.97
CA PRO A 352 1.20 4.21 -13.04
C PRO A 352 0.48 3.57 -11.85
N VAL A 353 1.11 2.53 -11.28
CA VAL A 353 0.59 1.75 -10.16
C VAL A 353 1.66 1.50 -9.11
N GLY A 354 1.27 1.17 -7.88
CA GLY A 354 2.20 0.83 -6.80
C GLY A 354 2.73 -0.60 -6.86
N GLY A 355 3.88 -0.84 -6.21
CA GLY A 355 4.43 -2.17 -5.97
C GLY A 355 4.92 -2.93 -7.21
N VAL A 356 5.31 -2.23 -8.29
CA VAL A 356 5.69 -2.84 -9.57
C VAL A 356 6.84 -3.83 -9.43
N THR A 357 7.86 -3.50 -8.64
CA THR A 357 8.99 -4.41 -8.38
C THR A 357 8.53 -5.77 -7.84
N HIS A 358 7.69 -5.77 -6.80
CA HIS A 358 7.20 -7.02 -6.18
C HIS A 358 6.25 -7.79 -7.11
N LYS A 359 5.48 -7.09 -7.93
CA LYS A 359 4.60 -7.68 -8.95
C LYS A 359 5.42 -8.43 -10.02
N ILE A 360 6.50 -7.83 -10.48
CA ILE A 360 7.42 -8.45 -11.46
C ILE A 360 8.08 -9.69 -10.87
N GLU A 361 8.59 -9.62 -9.65
CA GLU A 361 9.20 -10.76 -8.96
C GLU A 361 8.20 -11.91 -8.75
N ALA A 362 6.95 -11.61 -8.45
CA ALA A 362 5.91 -12.63 -8.33
C ALA A 362 5.59 -13.33 -9.67
N ALA A 363 5.60 -12.59 -10.78
CA ALA A 363 5.45 -13.17 -12.11
C ALA A 363 6.61 -14.11 -12.44
N ALA A 364 7.87 -13.67 -12.22
CA ALA A 364 9.06 -14.50 -12.40
C ALA A 364 9.01 -15.78 -11.56
N LYS A 365 8.68 -15.68 -10.27
CA LYS A 365 8.49 -16.84 -9.38
C LYS A 365 7.39 -17.79 -9.88
N SER A 366 6.40 -17.27 -10.57
CA SER A 366 5.29 -18.07 -11.14
C SER A 366 5.63 -18.70 -12.50
N GLY A 367 6.84 -18.44 -13.04
CA GLY A 367 7.29 -18.98 -14.34
C GLY A 367 6.74 -18.20 -15.53
N ILE A 368 6.40 -16.92 -15.35
CA ILE A 368 5.93 -16.03 -16.42
C ILE A 368 7.09 -15.13 -16.84
N ASP A 369 7.42 -15.13 -18.12
CA ASP A 369 8.62 -14.47 -18.64
C ASP A 369 8.32 -13.04 -19.14
N LYS A 370 7.12 -12.74 -19.65
CA LYS A 370 6.74 -11.45 -20.23
C LYS A 370 5.87 -10.68 -19.28
N ILE A 371 6.24 -9.42 -19.02
CA ILE A 371 5.53 -8.60 -18.03
C ILE A 371 5.26 -7.21 -18.60
N ILE A 372 3.99 -6.88 -18.80
CA ILE A 372 3.54 -5.55 -19.20
C ILE A 372 3.37 -4.68 -17.95
N ILE A 373 4.00 -3.51 -17.98
CA ILE A 373 3.92 -2.48 -16.94
C ILE A 373 3.63 -1.10 -17.53
N PRO A 374 3.09 -0.15 -16.75
CA PRO A 374 3.00 1.22 -17.19
C PRO A 374 4.38 1.82 -17.46
N LYS A 375 4.55 2.53 -18.58
CA LYS A 375 5.80 3.20 -18.95
C LYS A 375 6.29 4.17 -17.88
N ALA A 376 5.37 4.83 -17.19
CA ALA A 376 5.70 5.73 -16.09
C ALA A 376 6.39 5.01 -14.91
N ASN A 377 6.15 3.70 -14.72
CA ASN A 377 6.79 2.89 -13.68
C ASN A 377 8.11 2.25 -14.11
N GLU A 378 8.52 2.34 -15.37
CA GLU A 378 9.78 1.72 -15.85
C GLU A 378 10.98 2.12 -15.00
N GLN A 379 11.00 3.38 -14.58
CA GLN A 379 12.08 3.93 -13.75
C GLN A 379 12.07 3.44 -12.30
N ASP A 380 10.95 2.92 -11.80
CA ASP A 380 10.77 2.47 -10.41
C ASP A 380 11.10 0.98 -10.24
N VAL A 381 11.42 0.28 -11.33
CA VAL A 381 11.68 -1.16 -11.32
C VAL A 381 13.06 -1.46 -10.75
N MET A 382 13.10 -2.12 -9.59
CA MET A 382 14.31 -2.52 -8.89
C MET A 382 14.22 -3.99 -8.45
N ILE A 383 14.20 -4.89 -9.43
CA ILE A 383 14.10 -6.33 -9.20
C ILE A 383 15.46 -6.93 -8.78
N GLU A 384 15.41 -8.02 -8.01
CA GLU A 384 16.60 -8.78 -7.64
C GLU A 384 17.30 -9.33 -8.89
N PRO A 385 18.65 -9.40 -8.90
CA PRO A 385 19.43 -9.86 -10.06
C PRO A 385 19.01 -11.23 -10.57
N GLU A 386 18.59 -12.13 -9.68
CA GLU A 386 18.14 -13.49 -10.02
C GLU A 386 16.90 -13.52 -10.92
N TYR A 387 16.00 -12.52 -10.80
CA TYR A 387 14.80 -12.45 -11.64
C TYR A 387 15.01 -11.62 -12.91
N ARG A 388 16.02 -10.73 -12.92
CA ARG A 388 16.25 -9.81 -14.04
C ARG A 388 16.56 -10.52 -15.36
N GLU A 389 17.22 -11.68 -15.29
CA GLU A 389 17.56 -12.49 -16.47
C GLU A 389 16.39 -13.42 -16.89
N GLN A 390 15.37 -13.58 -16.05
CA GLN A 390 14.25 -14.47 -16.27
C GLN A 390 13.04 -13.79 -16.94
N VAL A 391 13.00 -12.45 -16.93
CA VAL A 391 11.82 -11.72 -17.37
C VAL A 391 12.12 -10.63 -18.40
N GLU A 392 11.23 -10.49 -19.36
CA GLU A 392 11.15 -9.40 -20.31
C GLU A 392 10.12 -8.38 -19.81
N ILE A 393 10.55 -7.16 -19.52
CA ILE A 393 9.68 -6.09 -19.06
C ILE A 393 9.28 -5.24 -20.26
N ILE A 394 7.98 -5.10 -20.48
CA ILE A 394 7.40 -4.40 -21.62
C ILE A 394 6.65 -3.17 -21.13
N PRO A 395 7.26 -1.96 -21.18
CA PRO A 395 6.61 -0.73 -20.76
C PRO A 395 5.64 -0.23 -21.84
N VAL A 396 4.41 0.09 -21.44
CA VAL A 396 3.33 0.54 -22.32
C VAL A 396 2.69 1.83 -21.81
N SER A 397 2.16 2.63 -22.72
CA SER A 397 1.51 3.91 -22.43
C SER A 397 0.01 3.93 -22.75
N HIS A 398 -0.45 3.00 -23.58
CA HIS A 398 -1.83 2.96 -24.05
C HIS A 398 -2.34 1.52 -24.19
N ILE A 399 -3.67 1.31 -24.03
CA ILE A 399 -4.30 0.00 -24.10
C ILE A 399 -4.06 -0.71 -25.45
N SER A 400 -3.93 0.03 -26.56
CA SER A 400 -3.62 -0.56 -27.86
C SER A 400 -2.26 -1.23 -27.91
N GLU A 401 -1.26 -0.73 -27.16
CA GLU A 401 0.06 -1.35 -27.04
C GLU A 401 -0.03 -2.63 -26.18
N VAL A 402 -0.87 -2.61 -25.13
CA VAL A 402 -1.15 -3.80 -24.32
C VAL A 402 -1.72 -4.92 -25.17
N LEU A 403 -2.75 -4.62 -25.98
CA LEU A 403 -3.42 -5.60 -26.83
C LEU A 403 -2.51 -6.10 -27.97
N ASP A 404 -1.66 -5.22 -28.51
CA ASP A 404 -0.68 -5.59 -29.54
C ASP A 404 0.33 -6.64 -29.04
N VAL A 405 0.74 -6.55 -27.78
CA VAL A 405 1.64 -7.51 -27.14
C VAL A 405 0.91 -8.74 -26.65
N ALA A 406 -0.27 -8.56 -26.02
CA ALA A 406 -0.94 -9.64 -25.30
C ALA A 406 -1.75 -10.59 -26.18
N LEU A 407 -2.38 -10.09 -27.26
CA LEU A 407 -3.22 -10.91 -28.13
C LEU A 407 -2.39 -11.69 -29.13
N THR A 408 -2.82 -12.94 -29.41
CA THR A 408 -2.24 -13.83 -30.42
C THR A 408 -3.27 -14.09 -31.50
N GLY A 409 -2.85 -14.38 -32.72
CA GLY A 409 -3.81 -14.68 -33.82
C GLY A 409 -3.94 -13.55 -34.83
N GLU A 410 -2.93 -13.41 -35.70
CA GLU A 410 -2.99 -12.62 -36.91
C GLU A 410 -3.87 -13.31 -37.97
N PRO A 411 -4.71 -12.56 -38.74
CA PRO A 411 -4.77 -11.08 -38.89
C PRO A 411 -5.83 -10.39 -38.02
N GLU A 412 -6.62 -11.09 -37.22
CA GLU A 412 -7.74 -10.52 -36.46
C GLU A 412 -7.23 -9.48 -35.44
N LYS A 413 -6.11 -9.79 -34.78
CA LYS A 413 -5.41 -8.89 -33.85
C LYS A 413 -5.02 -7.58 -34.52
N ASP A 414 -4.36 -7.61 -35.69
CA ASP A 414 -3.87 -6.41 -36.40
C ASP A 414 -5.03 -5.50 -36.79
N SER A 415 -6.14 -6.05 -37.26
CA SER A 415 -7.36 -5.31 -37.57
C SER A 415 -7.92 -4.61 -36.31
N LEU A 416 -7.94 -5.27 -35.17
CA LEU A 416 -8.41 -4.69 -33.90
C LEU A 416 -7.49 -3.55 -33.41
N VAL A 417 -6.17 -3.79 -33.40
CA VAL A 417 -5.17 -2.81 -32.95
C VAL A 417 -5.16 -1.57 -33.84
N ASP A 418 -5.23 -1.70 -35.16
CA ASP A 418 -5.30 -0.59 -36.08
C ASP A 418 -6.58 0.24 -35.92
N ARG A 419 -7.71 -0.42 -35.64
CA ARG A 419 -8.97 0.24 -35.32
C ARG A 419 -8.86 1.09 -34.05
N LEU A 420 -8.26 0.53 -32.99
CA LEU A 420 -8.02 1.24 -31.72
C LEU A 420 -7.10 2.45 -31.90
N LYS A 421 -5.99 2.30 -32.64
CA LYS A 421 -5.05 3.39 -32.99
C LYS A 421 -5.73 4.50 -33.77
N SER A 422 -6.63 4.18 -34.71
CA SER A 422 -7.36 5.17 -35.52
C SER A 422 -8.34 6.02 -34.72
N ILE A 423 -8.96 5.44 -33.66
CA ILE A 423 -9.91 6.12 -32.79
C ILE A 423 -9.17 7.06 -31.83
N THR A 424 -8.04 6.63 -31.29
CA THR A 424 -7.20 7.43 -30.37
C THR A 424 -6.45 8.54 -31.11
N GLY A 425 -5.96 8.31 -32.34
CA GLY A 425 -5.32 9.32 -33.16
C GLY A 425 -6.27 10.50 -33.53
N ARG A 426 -7.54 10.23 -33.79
CA ARG A 426 -8.55 11.28 -33.99
C ARG A 426 -8.82 12.13 -32.75
N ALA A 427 -8.69 11.58 -31.56
CA ALA A 427 -8.86 12.32 -30.29
C ALA A 427 -7.69 13.29 -30.02
N LEU A 428 -6.47 12.95 -30.44
CA LEU A 428 -5.31 13.83 -30.33
C LEU A 428 -5.32 14.98 -31.32
N GLU A 429 -5.82 14.78 -32.56
CA GLU A 429 -5.93 15.83 -33.56
C GLU A 429 -7.02 16.89 -33.24
N THR A 430 -8.07 16.51 -32.51
CA THR A 430 -9.13 17.45 -32.09
C THR A 430 -8.71 18.35 -30.92
N ASP A 431 -7.79 17.92 -30.06
CA ASP A 431 -7.30 18.73 -28.94
C ASP A 431 -6.23 19.76 -29.36
N VAL A 432 -5.52 19.54 -30.46
CA VAL A 432 -4.51 20.50 -31.01
C VAL A 432 -5.18 21.60 -31.82
N GLY A 433 -6.41 21.40 -32.31
CA GLY A 433 -7.15 22.35 -33.18
C GLY A 433 -7.93 23.46 -32.44
N ALA A 434 -8.08 23.42 -31.11
CA ALA A 434 -8.88 24.38 -30.33
C ALA A 434 -8.10 25.59 -29.79
N GLY A 435 -6.82 25.74 -30.14
CA GLY A 435 -5.96 26.87 -29.74
C GLY A 435 -6.00 28.06 -30.75
N GLY A 436 -7.17 28.52 -31.13
CA GLY A 436 -7.36 29.59 -32.10
C GLY A 436 -7.76 30.92 -31.45
N THR A 437 -6.82 31.84 -31.42
CA THR A 437 -6.89 33.32 -31.49
C THR A 437 -8.12 34.03 -30.90
N SER A 438 -7.91 34.62 -29.73
CA SER A 438 -8.73 35.73 -29.23
C SER A 438 -8.34 37.04 -29.97
N PRO A 439 -9.25 37.83 -30.52
CA PRO A 439 -8.95 39.17 -30.99
C PRO A 439 -8.86 40.14 -29.80
N SER A 440 -7.82 40.96 -29.79
CA SER A 440 -7.64 42.08 -28.86
C SER A 440 -8.73 43.14 -29.04
N PRO A 441 -9.27 43.74 -27.97
CA PRO A 441 -10.14 44.89 -28.09
C PRO A 441 -9.30 46.18 -28.31
N GLN A 442 -9.79 46.99 -29.24
CA GLN A 442 -9.41 48.40 -29.36
C GLN A 442 -9.98 49.24 -28.22
#